data_991d473aef4791ec3cf210ad8a68eddb
#
_entry.id   991d473aef4791ec3cf210ad8a68eddb
#
_cell.length_a   1.000
_cell.length_b   1.000
_cell.length_c   1.000
_cell.angle_alpha   90.00
_cell.angle_beta   90.00
_cell.angle_gamma   90.00
#
_symmetry.space_group_name_H-M   'P 1'
#
loop_
_entity.id
_entity.type
_entity.pdbx_description
1 polymer ?
#
loop_
_entity_poly.entity_id
_entity_poly.type
_entity_poly.pdbx_seq_one_letter_code
_entity_poly.pdbx_strand_id
1 'polypeptide(L)'
;SLRRRQRQMCIRDSSSVGGKTGVNLPEGKNLVGTFKQPAYVCASTAVLATLDDREWACGCAEIAKASVIDSDEFFFWMMDHASALEARDPVVVTEAIARSVVFKANVVAEDKTESRGVRECLNYGHTLGHAVEALAGYGTFSHGAAVAEGMRFAARLGVDVVGTSAELVDAQDELLDALGLPALAWSAPAEEMLAAMKRDKKTRAGEVRFVLPRDIGDWELVAVPDEVILEHLRRWEDSKSL
;
A
#
# COMPACT_ATOMS: atom_id res chain seq x y z
N SER A 1 -22.61 18.34 -20.09
CA SER A 1 -21.79 17.29 -20.75
C SER A 1 -20.87 16.65 -19.74
N LEU A 2 -21.25 15.50 -19.24
CA LEU A 2 -20.59 14.68 -18.21
C LEU A 2 -19.37 13.92 -18.75
N ARG A 3 -18.39 14.58 -19.31
CA ARG A 3 -17.15 13.98 -19.78
C ARG A 3 -15.91 14.67 -19.19
N ARG A 4 -15.86 14.92 -17.90
CA ARG A 4 -14.58 15.05 -17.21
C ARG A 4 -14.13 13.64 -16.83
N ARG A 5 -13.41 13.01 -17.73
CA ARG A 5 -12.59 11.85 -17.39
C ARG A 5 -11.64 12.30 -16.29
N GLN A 6 -11.73 11.68 -15.12
CA GLN A 6 -10.68 11.80 -14.12
C GLN A 6 -9.40 11.33 -14.79
N ARG A 7 -8.51 12.24 -15.09
CA ARG A 7 -7.12 11.94 -15.40
C ARG A 7 -6.45 11.67 -14.05
N GLN A 8 -6.61 10.47 -13.54
CA GLN A 8 -5.71 9.98 -12.52
C GLN A 8 -4.41 9.64 -13.23
N MET A 9 -3.51 10.61 -13.27
CA MET A 9 -2.13 10.41 -13.66
C MET A 9 -1.40 9.87 -12.43
N CYS A 10 -1.41 8.58 -12.26
CA CYS A 10 -0.61 7.88 -11.28
C CYS A 10 -0.21 6.55 -11.89
N ILE A 11 0.95 6.03 -11.52
CA ILE A 11 1.26 4.60 -11.56
C ILE A 11 0.19 3.80 -10.77
N ARG A 12 -0.84 4.43 -10.26
CA ARG A 12 -2.03 3.83 -9.64
C ARG A 12 -2.91 3.11 -10.65
N ASP A 13 -2.30 2.25 -11.47
CA ASP A 13 -3.04 1.31 -12.33
C ASP A 13 -3.99 0.47 -11.52
N SER A 14 -3.64 0.29 -10.28
CA SER A 14 -4.49 -0.37 -9.32
C SER A 14 -5.86 0.29 -9.16
N SER A 15 -6.01 1.59 -9.40
CA SER A 15 -7.33 2.26 -9.34
C SER A 15 -8.25 1.94 -10.52
N SER A 16 -7.69 1.57 -11.67
CA SER A 16 -8.44 1.21 -12.90
C SER A 16 -8.88 -0.25 -12.91
N VAL A 17 -8.23 -1.12 -12.12
CA VAL A 17 -8.56 -2.53 -11.97
C VAL A 17 -9.38 -2.73 -10.69
N GLY A 18 -10.55 -3.38 -10.78
CA GLY A 18 -11.34 -3.75 -9.59
C GLY A 18 -12.74 -3.13 -9.53
N GLY A 19 -13.09 -2.29 -10.49
CA GLY A 19 -14.46 -1.80 -10.68
C GLY A 19 -14.99 -0.86 -9.59
N LYS A 20 -14.19 -0.49 -8.61
CA LYS A 20 -14.56 0.54 -7.63
C LYS A 20 -14.45 1.91 -8.30
N THR A 21 -15.58 2.61 -8.44
CA THR A 21 -15.60 4.02 -8.86
C THR A 21 -16.06 4.87 -7.70
N GLY A 22 -15.36 5.96 -7.40
CA GLY A 22 -15.73 6.84 -6.31
C GLY A 22 -15.33 8.28 -6.58
N VAL A 23 -16.06 9.22 -6.01
CA VAL A 23 -15.73 10.65 -5.99
C VAL A 23 -15.56 11.10 -4.55
N ASN A 24 -14.58 11.97 -4.35
CA ASN A 24 -14.37 12.61 -3.07
C ASN A 24 -15.42 13.70 -2.87
N LEU A 25 -15.94 13.76 -1.67
CA LEU A 25 -16.79 14.84 -1.19
C LEU A 25 -16.05 15.64 -0.12
N PRO A 26 -16.54 16.85 0.25
CA PRO A 26 -15.97 17.59 1.38
C PRO A 26 -15.96 16.80 2.69
N GLU A 27 -16.91 15.87 2.86
CA GLU A 27 -17.11 15.04 4.03
C GLU A 27 -16.17 13.83 4.09
N GLY A 28 -15.52 13.47 2.96
CA GLY A 28 -14.55 12.36 2.93
C GLY A 28 -14.24 11.81 1.54
N LYS A 29 -13.23 10.94 1.49
CA LYS A 29 -12.77 10.28 0.26
C LYS A 29 -13.70 9.12 -0.12
N ASN A 30 -14.00 8.99 -1.44
CA ASN A 30 -14.71 7.85 -2.06
C ASN A 30 -16.10 7.56 -1.47
N LEU A 31 -16.80 8.57 -0.94
CA LEU A 31 -18.11 8.39 -0.28
C LEU A 31 -19.26 8.09 -1.25
N VAL A 32 -19.16 8.52 -2.50
CA VAL A 32 -20.18 8.26 -3.54
C VAL A 32 -19.54 7.55 -4.71
N GLY A 33 -20.03 6.37 -5.01
CA GLY A 33 -19.50 5.54 -6.09
C GLY A 33 -20.36 4.31 -6.37
N THR A 34 -19.89 3.50 -7.30
CA THR A 34 -20.54 2.24 -7.68
C THR A 34 -19.50 1.19 -8.04
N PHE A 35 -19.90 -0.08 -7.95
CA PHE A 35 -19.11 -1.18 -8.50
C PHE A 35 -19.47 -1.37 -9.96
N LYS A 36 -18.56 -1.03 -10.87
CA LYS A 36 -18.72 -1.28 -12.30
C LYS A 36 -17.39 -1.71 -12.91
N GLN A 37 -17.33 -2.95 -13.35
CA GLN A 37 -16.14 -3.47 -14.01
C GLN A 37 -15.92 -2.72 -15.35
N PRO A 38 -14.66 -2.31 -15.66
CA PRO A 38 -14.33 -1.75 -16.95
C PRO A 38 -14.44 -2.81 -18.05
N ALA A 39 -14.87 -2.40 -19.24
CA ALA A 39 -14.84 -3.28 -20.40
C ALA A 39 -13.41 -3.48 -20.93
N TYR A 40 -12.53 -2.51 -20.69
CA TYR A 40 -11.14 -2.53 -21.08
C TYR A 40 -10.32 -1.58 -20.21
N VAL A 41 -9.10 -1.97 -19.85
CA VAL A 41 -8.12 -1.13 -19.14
C VAL A 41 -6.92 -0.93 -20.07
N CYS A 42 -6.58 0.32 -20.35
CA CYS A 42 -5.41 0.69 -21.14
C CYS A 42 -4.49 1.57 -20.29
N ALA A 43 -3.28 1.11 -20.05
CA ALA A 43 -2.23 1.85 -19.37
C ALA A 43 -1.11 2.19 -20.36
N SER A 44 -0.89 3.48 -20.60
CA SER A 44 0.22 3.94 -21.45
C SER A 44 1.38 4.39 -20.58
N THR A 45 2.50 3.70 -20.65
CA THR A 45 3.73 4.07 -19.91
C THR A 45 4.32 5.40 -20.36
N ALA A 46 4.02 5.84 -21.58
CA ALA A 46 4.51 7.14 -22.10
C ALA A 46 4.06 8.35 -21.27
N VAL A 47 2.90 8.27 -20.58
CA VAL A 47 2.41 9.37 -19.73
C VAL A 47 3.19 9.51 -18.42
N LEU A 48 3.96 8.49 -18.06
CA LEU A 48 4.75 8.48 -16.82
C LEU A 48 6.01 9.37 -16.94
N ALA A 49 6.43 9.71 -18.15
CA ALA A 49 7.59 10.59 -18.39
C ALA A 49 7.42 12.00 -17.77
N THR A 50 6.19 12.40 -17.47
CA THR A 50 5.89 13.72 -16.87
C THR A 50 5.66 13.68 -15.37
N LEU A 51 5.80 12.51 -14.71
CA LEU A 51 5.69 12.40 -13.26
C LEU A 51 6.92 12.99 -12.59
N ASP A 52 6.70 13.76 -11.52
CA ASP A 52 7.78 14.12 -10.62
C ASP A 52 8.24 12.90 -9.79
N ASP A 53 9.40 13.04 -9.14
CA ASP A 53 10.03 11.92 -8.40
C ASP A 53 9.16 11.46 -7.21
N ARG A 54 8.45 12.38 -6.58
CA ARG A 54 7.55 12.07 -5.46
C ARG A 54 6.38 11.18 -5.89
N GLU A 55 5.73 11.52 -7.01
CA GLU A 55 4.62 10.71 -7.54
C GLU A 55 5.13 9.41 -8.17
N TRP A 56 6.35 9.41 -8.71
CA TRP A 56 7.00 8.20 -9.17
C TRP A 56 7.20 7.20 -8.02
N ALA A 57 7.89 7.62 -6.94
CA ALA A 57 8.10 6.81 -5.76
C ALA A 57 6.78 6.34 -5.14
N CYS A 58 5.76 7.22 -5.14
CA CYS A 58 4.40 6.86 -4.69
C CYS A 58 3.82 5.66 -5.47
N GLY A 59 4.03 5.62 -6.78
CA GLY A 59 3.62 4.48 -7.59
C GLY A 59 4.45 3.22 -7.32
N CYS A 60 5.76 3.37 -7.15
CA CYS A 60 6.66 2.26 -6.83
C CYS A 60 6.29 1.58 -5.50
N ALA A 61 5.79 2.33 -4.51
CA ALA A 61 5.32 1.76 -3.25
C ALA A 61 4.18 0.73 -3.45
N GLU A 62 3.23 1.03 -4.36
CA GLU A 62 2.13 0.13 -4.68
C GLU A 62 2.59 -1.13 -5.42
N ILE A 63 3.62 -1.00 -6.27
CA ILE A 63 4.22 -2.15 -6.96
C ILE A 63 5.00 -3.01 -5.97
N ALA A 64 5.81 -2.40 -5.08
CA ALA A 64 6.52 -3.10 -4.02
C ALA A 64 5.54 -3.84 -3.09
N LYS A 65 4.43 -3.21 -2.70
CA LYS A 65 3.36 -3.86 -1.95
C LYS A 65 2.83 -5.10 -2.67
N ALA A 66 2.54 -4.96 -3.95
CA ALA A 66 2.04 -6.07 -4.76
C ALA A 66 3.05 -7.22 -4.82
N SER A 67 4.35 -6.93 -4.94
CA SER A 67 5.37 -7.97 -5.03
C SER A 67 5.54 -8.76 -3.73
N VAL A 68 5.45 -8.11 -2.55
CA VAL A 68 5.51 -8.81 -1.24
C VAL A 68 4.32 -9.74 -1.05
N ILE A 69 3.13 -9.35 -1.53
CA ILE A 69 1.89 -10.09 -1.32
C ILE A 69 1.66 -11.18 -2.37
N ASP A 70 2.21 -11.01 -3.58
CA ASP A 70 1.95 -11.92 -4.70
C ASP A 70 2.80 -13.19 -4.65
N SER A 71 4.13 -13.05 -4.77
CA SER A 71 5.02 -14.20 -4.92
C SER A 71 6.50 -13.86 -4.80
N ASP A 72 7.29 -14.88 -4.43
CA ASP A 72 8.76 -14.84 -4.44
C ASP A 72 9.30 -14.38 -5.80
N GLU A 73 8.76 -14.93 -6.89
CA GLU A 73 9.21 -14.57 -8.24
C GLU A 73 9.10 -13.08 -8.50
N PHE A 74 7.97 -12.48 -8.12
CA PHE A 74 7.77 -11.06 -8.35
C PHE A 74 8.61 -10.21 -7.40
N PHE A 75 8.74 -10.60 -6.14
CA PHE A 75 9.53 -9.87 -5.16
C PHE A 75 11.02 -9.85 -5.52
N PHE A 76 11.63 -11.01 -5.81
CA PHE A 76 13.04 -11.08 -6.17
C PHE A 76 13.30 -10.41 -7.53
N TRP A 77 12.35 -10.50 -8.47
CA TRP A 77 12.44 -9.74 -9.71
C TRP A 77 12.48 -8.22 -9.41
N MET A 78 11.67 -7.72 -8.48
CA MET A 78 11.71 -6.31 -8.05
C MET A 78 13.04 -5.93 -7.42
N MET A 79 13.61 -6.78 -6.56
CA MET A 79 14.93 -6.57 -5.97
C MET A 79 16.02 -6.44 -7.04
N ASP A 80 16.05 -7.35 -8.00
CA ASP A 80 17.04 -7.36 -9.08
C ASP A 80 16.91 -6.15 -10.01
N HIS A 81 15.73 -5.54 -10.13
CA HIS A 81 15.44 -4.45 -11.06
C HIS A 81 15.14 -3.11 -10.37
N ALA A 82 15.29 -3.00 -9.06
CA ALA A 82 14.92 -1.79 -8.31
C ALA A 82 15.64 -0.53 -8.85
N SER A 83 16.96 -0.61 -9.10
CA SER A 83 17.73 0.50 -9.65
C SER A 83 17.29 0.91 -11.05
N ALA A 84 16.94 -0.07 -11.91
CA ALA A 84 16.45 0.21 -13.25
C ALA A 84 15.02 0.80 -13.22
N LEU A 85 14.20 0.36 -12.27
CA LEU A 85 12.86 0.93 -12.04
C LEU A 85 12.98 2.37 -11.52
N GLU A 86 13.86 2.64 -10.58
CA GLU A 86 14.16 3.99 -10.09
C GLU A 86 14.65 4.90 -11.23
N ALA A 87 15.55 4.39 -12.08
CA ALA A 87 16.03 5.09 -13.27
C ALA A 87 14.97 5.21 -14.38
N ARG A 88 13.77 4.68 -14.18
CA ARG A 88 12.63 4.72 -15.13
C ARG A 88 12.89 4.01 -16.45
N ASP A 89 13.67 2.90 -16.43
CA ASP A 89 13.88 2.09 -17.63
C ASP A 89 12.52 1.65 -18.20
N PRO A 90 12.21 1.96 -19.47
CA PRO A 90 10.86 1.75 -19.99
C PRO A 90 10.45 0.28 -20.11
N VAL A 91 11.43 -0.63 -20.25
CA VAL A 91 11.17 -2.07 -20.32
C VAL A 91 10.82 -2.58 -18.93
N VAL A 92 11.64 -2.24 -17.93
CA VAL A 92 11.45 -2.63 -16.54
C VAL A 92 10.13 -2.03 -15.98
N VAL A 93 9.86 -0.76 -16.26
CA VAL A 93 8.61 -0.09 -15.88
C VAL A 93 7.38 -0.81 -16.45
N THR A 94 7.43 -1.16 -17.74
CA THR A 94 6.31 -1.85 -18.38
C THR A 94 6.06 -3.22 -17.75
N GLU A 95 7.12 -3.97 -17.48
CA GLU A 95 7.03 -5.29 -16.85
C GLU A 95 6.52 -5.19 -15.39
N ALA A 96 7.05 -4.26 -14.58
CA ALA A 96 6.61 -4.04 -13.21
C ALA A 96 5.11 -3.73 -13.12
N ILE A 97 4.64 -2.85 -14.00
CA ILE A 97 3.22 -2.50 -14.12
C ILE A 97 2.40 -3.73 -14.54
N ALA A 98 2.85 -4.47 -15.55
CA ALA A 98 2.13 -5.64 -16.03
C ALA A 98 1.95 -6.69 -14.92
N ARG A 99 3.01 -7.02 -14.16
CA ARG A 99 2.96 -7.94 -13.02
C ARG A 99 1.99 -7.45 -11.95
N SER A 100 2.08 -6.20 -11.55
CA SER A 100 1.19 -5.61 -10.56
C SER A 100 -0.29 -5.62 -10.99
N VAL A 101 -0.57 -5.34 -12.27
CA VAL A 101 -1.93 -5.39 -12.84
C VAL A 101 -2.46 -6.82 -12.88
N VAL A 102 -1.64 -7.79 -13.27
CA VAL A 102 -2.03 -9.23 -13.29
C VAL A 102 -2.34 -9.70 -11.88
N PHE A 103 -1.46 -9.43 -10.90
CA PHE A 103 -1.72 -9.73 -9.49
C PHE A 103 -3.07 -9.19 -9.05
N LYS A 104 -3.30 -7.89 -9.22
CA LYS A 104 -4.54 -7.26 -8.80
C LYS A 104 -5.76 -7.80 -9.56
N ALA A 105 -5.64 -8.09 -10.83
CA ALA A 105 -6.72 -8.66 -11.63
C ALA A 105 -7.12 -10.05 -11.10
N ASN A 106 -6.16 -10.88 -10.70
CA ASN A 106 -6.37 -12.19 -10.10
C ASN A 106 -7.11 -12.06 -8.75
N VAL A 107 -6.63 -11.19 -7.85
CA VAL A 107 -7.27 -10.91 -6.57
C VAL A 107 -8.72 -10.43 -6.74
N VAL A 108 -8.96 -9.53 -7.71
CA VAL A 108 -10.30 -9.02 -8.01
C VAL A 108 -11.20 -10.10 -8.64
N ALA A 109 -10.65 -10.96 -9.51
CA ALA A 109 -11.40 -12.04 -10.13
C ALA A 109 -11.87 -13.08 -9.10
N GLU A 110 -11.03 -13.32 -8.10
CA GLU A 110 -11.35 -14.23 -7.01
C GLU A 110 -12.41 -13.67 -6.06
N ASP A 111 -12.41 -12.37 -5.77
CA ASP A 111 -13.35 -11.72 -4.85
C ASP A 111 -13.99 -10.48 -5.47
N LYS A 112 -14.84 -10.69 -6.48
CA LYS A 112 -15.46 -9.60 -7.27
C LYS A 112 -16.29 -8.62 -6.45
N THR A 113 -16.93 -9.09 -5.39
CA THR A 113 -17.87 -8.33 -4.55
C THR A 113 -17.25 -7.89 -3.21
N GLU A 114 -15.96 -8.22 -2.97
CA GLU A 114 -15.26 -7.91 -1.72
C GLU A 114 -15.96 -8.52 -0.47
N SER A 115 -16.50 -9.71 -0.64
CA SER A 115 -17.26 -10.42 0.40
C SER A 115 -16.49 -11.58 1.03
N ARG A 116 -15.42 -12.05 0.37
CA ARG A 116 -14.62 -13.21 0.80
C ARG A 116 -13.39 -12.83 1.60
N GLY A 117 -13.04 -11.55 1.67
CA GLY A 117 -11.87 -11.06 2.38
C GLY A 117 -10.55 -11.21 1.62
N VAL A 118 -10.54 -11.80 0.42
CA VAL A 118 -9.32 -11.96 -0.39
C VAL A 118 -8.73 -10.61 -0.77
N ARG A 119 -9.57 -9.64 -1.09
CA ARG A 119 -9.13 -8.28 -1.47
C ARG A 119 -8.52 -7.47 -0.32
N GLU A 120 -8.62 -7.94 0.90
CA GLU A 120 -8.00 -7.29 2.06
C GLU A 120 -6.47 -7.26 1.94
N CYS A 121 -5.85 -8.22 1.23
CA CYS A 121 -4.42 -8.23 0.95
C CYS A 121 -3.92 -6.93 0.29
N LEU A 122 -4.76 -6.29 -0.51
CA LEU A 122 -4.45 -5.02 -1.15
C LEU A 122 -4.27 -3.86 -0.15
N ASN A 123 -4.67 -4.06 1.11
CA ASN A 123 -4.51 -3.09 2.19
C ASN A 123 -3.21 -3.29 3.00
N TYR A 124 -2.27 -4.12 2.55
CA TYR A 124 -0.97 -4.23 3.19
C TYR A 124 -0.29 -2.86 3.31
N GLY A 125 0.19 -2.52 4.50
CA GLY A 125 0.73 -1.20 4.82
C GLY A 125 -0.29 -0.08 5.02
N HIS A 126 -1.53 -0.22 4.55
CA HIS A 126 -2.51 0.88 4.57
C HIS A 126 -3.05 1.20 5.96
N THR A 127 -3.05 0.25 6.92
CA THR A 127 -3.60 0.47 8.25
C THR A 127 -2.85 1.58 9.01
N LEU A 128 -1.52 1.55 9.01
CA LEU A 128 -0.71 2.64 9.55
C LEU A 128 -0.63 3.80 8.55
N GLY A 129 -0.48 3.53 7.26
CA GLY A 129 -0.34 4.56 6.22
C GLY A 129 -1.47 5.59 6.24
N HIS A 130 -2.73 5.17 6.34
CA HIS A 130 -3.87 6.09 6.44
C HIS A 130 -3.87 6.90 7.75
N ALA A 131 -3.42 6.31 8.87
CA ALA A 131 -3.28 7.04 10.11
C ALA A 131 -2.18 8.11 10.02
N VAL A 132 -1.05 7.80 9.35
CA VAL A 132 0.01 8.78 9.05
C VAL A 132 -0.54 9.92 8.19
N GLU A 133 -1.24 9.62 7.08
CA GLU A 133 -1.84 10.67 6.22
C GLU A 133 -2.82 11.56 7.01
N ALA A 134 -3.62 10.97 7.90
CA ALA A 134 -4.63 11.69 8.66
C ALA A 134 -4.02 12.60 9.73
N LEU A 135 -2.99 12.16 10.44
CA LEU A 135 -2.39 12.90 11.55
C LEU A 135 -1.33 13.91 11.08
N ALA A 136 -0.55 13.58 10.05
CA ALA A 136 0.41 14.51 9.47
C ALA A 136 -0.26 15.61 8.65
N GLY A 137 -1.52 15.44 8.28
CA GLY A 137 -2.27 16.30 7.37
C GLY A 137 -2.10 15.85 5.90
N TYR A 138 -3.22 15.74 5.21
CA TYR A 138 -3.25 15.30 3.81
C TYR A 138 -2.34 16.16 2.92
N GLY A 139 -1.45 15.49 2.19
CA GLY A 139 -0.50 16.14 1.27
C GLY A 139 0.88 16.40 1.88
N THR A 140 1.08 16.27 3.19
CA THR A 140 2.40 16.34 3.83
C THR A 140 3.31 15.24 3.27
N PHE A 141 2.84 14.00 3.32
CA PHE A 141 3.50 12.86 2.68
C PHE A 141 2.73 12.41 1.45
N SER A 142 3.42 11.79 0.49
CA SER A 142 2.73 11.07 -0.59
C SER A 142 2.04 9.83 0.00
N HIS A 143 0.95 9.39 -0.64
CA HIS A 143 0.28 8.16 -0.23
C HIS A 143 1.25 6.96 -0.20
N GLY A 144 2.09 6.84 -1.23
CA GLY A 144 3.07 5.75 -1.30
C GLY A 144 4.11 5.78 -0.18
N ALA A 145 4.58 6.98 0.22
CA ALA A 145 5.51 7.09 1.36
C ALA A 145 4.83 6.66 2.68
N ALA A 146 3.57 7.05 2.89
CA ALA A 146 2.81 6.62 4.05
C ALA A 146 2.53 5.09 4.04
N VAL A 147 2.22 4.52 2.88
CA VAL A 147 2.02 3.07 2.71
C VAL A 147 3.34 2.31 2.92
N ALA A 148 4.47 2.80 2.39
CA ALA A 148 5.79 2.21 2.61
C ALA A 148 6.14 2.16 4.10
N GLU A 149 5.90 3.25 4.83
CA GLU A 149 6.07 3.26 6.28
C GLU A 149 5.14 2.25 6.98
N GLY A 150 3.91 2.14 6.50
CA GLY A 150 2.95 1.15 6.98
C GLY A 150 3.35 -0.29 6.69
N MET A 151 4.00 -0.57 5.56
CA MET A 151 4.58 -1.89 5.25
C MET A 151 5.72 -2.24 6.22
N ARG A 152 6.63 -1.29 6.48
CA ARG A 152 7.71 -1.45 7.46
C ARG A 152 7.17 -1.79 8.84
N PHE A 153 6.14 -1.07 9.27
CA PHE A 153 5.48 -1.33 10.55
C PHE A 153 4.79 -2.71 10.56
N ALA A 154 4.03 -3.04 9.52
CA ALA A 154 3.29 -4.30 9.47
C ALA A 154 4.21 -5.52 9.43
N ALA A 155 5.34 -5.47 8.72
CA ALA A 155 6.32 -6.54 8.72
C ALA A 155 6.91 -6.76 10.13
N ARG A 156 7.29 -5.69 10.84
CA ARG A 156 7.80 -5.78 12.21
C ARG A 156 6.76 -6.26 13.22
N LEU A 157 5.52 -5.80 13.08
CA LEU A 157 4.39 -6.33 13.87
C LEU A 157 4.18 -7.82 13.58
N GLY A 158 4.35 -8.22 12.34
CA GLY A 158 4.23 -9.61 11.89
C GLY A 158 5.23 -10.54 12.56
N VAL A 159 6.44 -10.08 12.91
CA VAL A 159 7.44 -10.90 13.62
C VAL A 159 6.85 -11.46 14.91
N ASP A 160 6.19 -10.62 15.71
CA ASP A 160 5.64 -11.03 17.00
C ASP A 160 4.27 -11.71 16.88
N VAL A 161 3.49 -11.43 15.82
CA VAL A 161 2.10 -11.90 15.70
C VAL A 161 1.93 -13.15 14.84
N VAL A 162 2.63 -13.23 13.71
CA VAL A 162 2.49 -14.35 12.74
C VAL A 162 3.80 -15.07 12.44
N GLY A 163 4.92 -14.64 13.04
CA GLY A 163 6.23 -15.26 12.85
C GLY A 163 6.93 -14.84 11.56
N THR A 164 6.70 -13.62 11.07
CA THR A 164 7.44 -13.04 9.94
C THR A 164 8.95 -13.15 10.19
N SER A 165 9.71 -13.58 9.19
CA SER A 165 11.17 -13.70 9.34
C SER A 165 11.86 -12.33 9.35
N ALA A 166 12.98 -12.23 10.04
CA ALA A 166 13.80 -11.02 10.03
C ALA A 166 14.35 -10.73 8.63
N GLU A 167 14.67 -11.78 7.89
CA GLU A 167 15.17 -11.70 6.51
C GLU A 167 14.14 -11.03 5.57
N LEU A 168 12.83 -11.31 5.74
CA LEU A 168 11.78 -10.64 4.98
C LEU A 168 11.71 -9.17 5.36
N VAL A 169 11.79 -8.84 6.66
CA VAL A 169 11.76 -7.44 7.12
C VAL A 169 12.90 -6.65 6.50
N ASP A 170 14.12 -7.20 6.53
CA ASP A 170 15.32 -6.54 6.00
C ASP A 170 15.25 -6.42 4.47
N ALA A 171 14.86 -7.47 3.76
CA ALA A 171 14.74 -7.45 2.30
C ALA A 171 13.65 -6.47 1.81
N GLN A 172 12.53 -6.39 2.53
CA GLN A 172 11.50 -5.41 2.22
C GLN A 172 11.98 -3.98 2.44
N ASP A 173 12.71 -3.73 3.53
CA ASP A 173 13.27 -2.41 3.81
C ASP A 173 14.28 -2.00 2.74
N GLU A 174 15.15 -2.92 2.32
CA GLU A 174 16.11 -2.70 1.23
C GLU A 174 15.41 -2.36 -0.09
N LEU A 175 14.35 -3.11 -0.46
CA LEU A 175 13.57 -2.82 -1.65
C LEU A 175 12.96 -1.41 -1.59
N LEU A 176 12.33 -1.06 -0.46
CA LEU A 176 11.69 0.24 -0.31
C LEU A 176 12.70 1.40 -0.40
N ASP A 177 13.87 1.24 0.24
CA ASP A 177 14.94 2.23 0.19
C ASP A 177 15.48 2.39 -1.24
N ALA A 178 15.71 1.28 -1.96
CA ALA A 178 16.16 1.29 -3.35
C ALA A 178 15.16 1.93 -4.32
N LEU A 179 13.88 1.99 -3.95
CA LEU A 179 12.82 2.65 -4.71
C LEU A 179 12.58 4.11 -4.30
N GLY A 180 13.47 4.71 -3.51
CA GLY A 180 13.34 6.10 -3.06
C GLY A 180 12.24 6.32 -2.01
N LEU A 181 11.96 5.29 -1.21
CA LEU A 181 10.94 5.30 -0.16
C LEU A 181 11.59 5.05 1.22
N PRO A 182 12.47 5.93 1.70
CA PRO A 182 13.09 5.76 3.00
C PRO A 182 12.06 5.81 4.13
N ALA A 183 12.46 5.30 5.30
CA ALA A 183 11.64 5.42 6.50
C ALA A 183 11.35 6.91 6.79
N LEU A 184 10.12 7.22 7.17
CA LEU A 184 9.71 8.59 7.47
C LEU A 184 10.40 9.11 8.74
N ALA A 185 10.93 10.32 8.67
CA ALA A 185 11.45 11.04 9.85
C ALA A 185 10.32 11.81 10.55
N TRP A 186 9.22 11.12 10.82
CA TRP A 186 8.02 11.67 11.44
C TRP A 186 7.33 10.60 12.28
N SER A 187 6.79 11.01 13.42
CA SER A 187 5.93 10.19 14.25
C SER A 187 4.81 11.02 14.88
N ALA A 188 3.89 10.34 15.52
CA ALA A 188 2.88 10.90 16.42
C ALA A 188 2.75 9.97 17.62
N PRO A 189 2.18 10.46 18.74
CA PRO A 189 1.97 9.64 19.96
C PRO A 189 1.22 8.36 19.63
N ALA A 190 1.68 7.24 20.21
CA ALA A 190 1.15 5.89 19.94
C ALA A 190 -0.38 5.82 20.12
N GLU A 191 -0.92 6.48 21.14
CA GLU A 191 -2.35 6.51 21.45
C GLU A 191 -3.15 7.27 20.36
N GLU A 192 -2.60 8.34 19.80
CA GLU A 192 -3.22 9.11 18.71
C GLU A 192 -3.20 8.30 17.42
N MET A 193 -2.09 7.60 17.13
CA MET A 193 -1.97 6.70 15.99
C MET A 193 -3.01 5.58 16.06
N LEU A 194 -3.14 4.89 17.20
CA LEU A 194 -4.15 3.85 17.39
C LEU A 194 -5.58 4.41 17.23
N ALA A 195 -5.85 5.59 17.79
CA ALA A 195 -7.15 6.24 17.63
C ALA A 195 -7.45 6.60 16.16
N ALA A 196 -6.44 7.00 15.38
CA ALA A 196 -6.58 7.27 13.95
C ALA A 196 -6.88 5.99 13.15
N MET A 197 -6.17 4.89 13.42
CA MET A 197 -6.43 3.58 12.80
C MET A 197 -7.86 3.10 13.06
N LYS A 198 -8.36 3.26 14.28
CA LYS A 198 -9.74 2.87 14.66
C LYS A 198 -10.80 3.71 13.94
N ARG A 199 -10.54 4.98 13.69
CA ARG A 199 -11.46 5.87 12.94
C ARG A 199 -11.61 5.46 11.48
N ASP A 200 -10.52 5.03 10.84
CA ASP A 200 -10.55 4.63 9.43
C ASP A 200 -11.36 3.34 9.20
N LYS A 201 -11.40 2.45 10.21
CA LYS A 201 -12.03 1.14 10.12
C LYS A 201 -13.39 1.03 10.84
N LYS A 202 -14.19 2.06 10.81
CA LYS A 202 -15.48 2.25 11.55
C LYS A 202 -16.53 1.12 11.46
N THR A 203 -16.30 -0.01 10.83
CA THR A 203 -17.41 -0.90 10.43
C THR A 203 -17.33 -2.36 10.86
N ARG A 204 -16.30 -2.83 11.55
CA ARG A 204 -16.29 -4.22 12.05
C ARG A 204 -15.77 -4.30 13.50
N ALA A 205 -16.69 -4.26 14.46
CA ALA A 205 -16.49 -4.63 15.89
C ALA A 205 -15.40 -3.87 16.68
N GLY A 206 -14.88 -2.73 16.19
CA GLY A 206 -13.90 -1.92 16.96
C GLY A 206 -12.47 -2.47 16.98
N GLU A 207 -12.21 -3.61 16.35
CA GLU A 207 -10.89 -4.22 16.27
C GLU A 207 -10.10 -3.70 15.07
N VAL A 208 -8.82 -3.40 15.29
CA VAL A 208 -7.91 -3.04 14.19
C VAL A 208 -7.34 -4.32 13.58
N ARG A 209 -7.51 -4.46 12.26
CA ARG A 209 -7.01 -5.61 11.52
C ARG A 209 -5.84 -5.20 10.64
N PHE A 210 -4.84 -6.05 10.58
CA PHE A 210 -3.66 -5.89 9.73
C PHE A 210 -3.55 -7.04 8.74
N VAL A 211 -3.13 -6.73 7.55
CA VAL A 211 -2.53 -7.71 6.65
C VAL A 211 -1.08 -7.85 7.09
N LEU A 212 -0.69 -9.03 7.53
CA LEU A 212 0.65 -9.34 8.01
C LEU A 212 1.26 -10.44 7.12
N PRO A 213 2.46 -10.23 6.54
CA PRO A 213 3.14 -11.28 5.80
C PRO A 213 3.70 -12.30 6.79
N ARG A 214 3.50 -13.58 6.54
CA ARG A 214 4.26 -14.66 7.17
C ARG A 214 5.58 -14.88 6.42
N ASP A 215 5.44 -14.87 5.10
CA ASP A 215 6.53 -14.93 4.14
C ASP A 215 6.11 -14.19 2.87
N ILE A 216 6.99 -14.05 1.90
CA ILE A 216 6.67 -13.47 0.60
C ILE A 216 5.60 -14.34 -0.07
N GLY A 217 4.52 -13.73 -0.54
CA GLY A 217 3.39 -14.44 -1.13
C GLY A 217 2.48 -15.17 -0.12
N ASP A 218 2.86 -15.24 1.15
CA ASP A 218 2.03 -15.79 2.23
C ASP A 218 1.68 -14.71 3.26
N TRP A 219 0.42 -14.42 3.41
CA TRP A 219 -0.08 -13.35 4.28
C TRP A 219 -1.33 -13.76 5.02
N GLU A 220 -1.56 -13.14 6.15
CA GLU A 220 -2.75 -13.35 6.96
C GLU A 220 -3.41 -12.01 7.34
N LEU A 221 -4.74 -12.00 7.39
CA LEU A 221 -5.51 -10.88 7.92
C LEU A 221 -5.83 -11.13 9.39
N VAL A 222 -5.17 -10.43 10.29
CA VAL A 222 -5.22 -10.67 11.73
C VAL A 222 -5.83 -9.48 12.45
N ALA A 223 -6.77 -9.74 13.37
CA ALA A 223 -7.19 -8.78 14.37
C ALA A 223 -6.14 -8.75 15.48
N VAL A 224 -5.52 -7.60 15.71
CA VAL A 224 -4.45 -7.46 16.69
C VAL A 224 -4.97 -6.70 17.92
N PRO A 225 -4.73 -7.21 19.14
CA PRO A 225 -5.12 -6.52 20.37
C PRO A 225 -4.48 -5.13 20.49
N ASP A 226 -5.21 -4.19 21.05
CA ASP A 226 -4.76 -2.80 21.22
C ASP A 226 -3.43 -2.68 21.96
N GLU A 227 -3.22 -3.52 22.98
CA GLU A 227 -2.00 -3.51 23.80
C GLU A 227 -0.77 -3.85 22.96
N VAL A 228 -0.90 -4.84 22.05
CA VAL A 228 0.17 -5.25 21.14
C VAL A 228 0.45 -4.14 20.14
N ILE A 229 -0.61 -3.55 19.56
CA ILE A 229 -0.46 -2.42 18.63
C ILE A 229 0.24 -1.25 19.31
N LEU A 230 -0.16 -0.88 20.54
CA LEU A 230 0.45 0.22 21.28
C LEU A 230 1.92 -0.03 21.59
N GLU A 231 2.30 -1.26 21.95
CA GLU A 231 3.70 -1.60 22.18
C GLU A 231 4.53 -1.38 20.92
N HIS A 232 4.06 -1.86 19.76
CA HIS A 232 4.74 -1.67 18.48
C HIS A 232 4.75 -0.20 18.03
N LEU A 233 3.68 0.55 18.28
CA LEU A 233 3.63 1.98 17.96
C LEU A 233 4.62 2.79 18.79
N ARG A 234 4.83 2.45 20.08
CA ARG A 234 5.85 3.11 20.92
C ARG A 234 7.26 2.81 20.41
N ARG A 235 7.56 1.54 20.07
CA ARG A 235 8.84 1.20 19.44
C ARG A 235 9.06 1.95 18.12
N TRP A 236 8.00 2.09 17.33
CA TRP A 236 8.04 2.86 16.09
C TRP A 236 8.26 4.34 16.34
N GLU A 237 7.56 4.95 17.29
CA GLU A 237 7.73 6.35 17.71
C GLU A 237 9.16 6.61 18.18
N ASP A 238 9.70 5.76 19.06
CA ASP A 238 11.06 5.86 19.58
C ASP A 238 12.11 5.79 18.45
N SER A 239 11.89 4.96 17.44
CA SER A 239 12.78 4.82 16.27
C SER A 239 12.89 6.10 15.43
N LYS A 240 11.96 7.05 15.57
CA LYS A 240 11.95 8.33 14.84
C LYS A 240 12.61 9.48 15.61
N SER A 241 12.97 9.23 16.86
CA SER A 241 13.56 10.23 17.75
C SER A 241 15.10 10.21 17.73
N LEU A 242 15.71 9.35 16.92
CA LEU A 242 17.16 9.19 16.71
C LEU A 242 17.60 9.92 15.43
#